data_cf44b1c8542b20d8417a5e5f744dc7e4
#
_entry.id   cf44b1c8542b20d8417a5e5f744dc7e4
#
_cell.length_a   1.000
_cell.length_b   1.000
_cell.length_c   1.000
_cell.angle_alpha   90.00
_cell.angle_beta   90.00
_cell.angle_gamma   90.00
#
_symmetry.space_group_name_H-M   'P 1'
#
loop_
_entity.id
_entity.type
_entity.pdbx_description
1 polymer ?
#
loop_
_entity_poly.entity_id
_entity_poly.type
_entity_poly.pdbx_seq_one_letter_code
_entity_poly.pdbx_strand_id
1 'polypeptide(L)'
;MAPALVLLVAMAATVTRAPFGKMPDGATVDIYTLTNIHGMEARIMTYGAVVVSLKTPDRSGRLDDVVLGFDNFEDYLTRSRFFGAVAGRYANRIGNARFSLDGTTYELAANNGKNHLHGGRRGFDKVVWKGEPIDRGGDVGVALTYVSADGEEG
;
A
#
# COMPACT_ATOMS: atom_id res chain seq x y z
N MET A 1 20.68 -25.44 44.85
CA MET A 1 19.62 -24.91 43.91
C MET A 1 20.32 -23.89 43.03
N ALA A 2 20.42 -24.18 41.74
CA ALA A 2 20.97 -23.21 40.78
C ALA A 2 19.87 -22.20 40.40
N PRO A 3 20.16 -20.89 40.29
CA PRO A 3 19.20 -19.91 39.86
C PRO A 3 18.85 -20.13 38.37
N ALA A 4 17.55 -20.20 38.05
CA ALA A 4 17.10 -20.23 36.68
C ALA A 4 17.33 -18.83 36.07
N LEU A 5 18.17 -18.74 35.04
CA LEU A 5 18.36 -17.52 34.27
C LEU A 5 17.13 -17.36 33.35
N VAL A 6 16.27 -16.42 33.69
CA VAL A 6 15.16 -16.02 32.80
C VAL A 6 15.73 -15.05 31.79
N LEU A 7 15.91 -15.51 30.55
CA LEU A 7 16.30 -14.65 29.43
C LEU A 7 15.06 -13.85 28.99
N LEU A 8 14.98 -12.57 29.33
CA LEU A 8 13.94 -11.67 28.83
C LEU A 8 14.37 -11.22 27.42
N VAL A 9 13.75 -11.79 26.39
CA VAL A 9 13.94 -11.32 25.01
C VAL A 9 13.01 -10.12 24.80
N ALA A 10 13.56 -8.91 24.81
CA ALA A 10 12.80 -7.73 24.41
C ALA A 10 12.59 -7.76 22.89
N MET A 11 11.34 -7.74 22.44
CA MET A 11 11.04 -7.54 21.02
C MET A 11 11.28 -6.07 20.66
N ALA A 12 12.09 -5.84 19.63
CA ALA A 12 12.26 -4.52 19.04
C ALA A 12 11.28 -4.35 17.87
N ALA A 13 10.84 -3.12 17.65
CA ALA A 13 10.15 -2.80 16.42
C ALA A 13 11.11 -2.96 15.22
N THR A 14 10.63 -3.49 14.11
CA THR A 14 11.46 -3.77 12.93
C THR A 14 10.78 -3.37 11.64
N VAL A 15 11.58 -2.93 10.66
CA VAL A 15 11.18 -2.78 9.27
C VAL A 15 12.10 -3.61 8.39
N THR A 16 11.53 -4.45 7.55
CA THR A 16 12.27 -5.25 6.57
C THR A 16 11.74 -4.99 5.16
N ARG A 17 12.59 -5.19 4.14
CA ARG A 17 12.25 -5.06 2.73
C ARG A 17 12.62 -6.35 2.02
N ALA A 18 11.74 -6.82 1.14
CA ALA A 18 11.98 -7.98 0.28
C ALA A 18 11.34 -7.76 -1.11
N PRO A 19 11.85 -8.40 -2.18
CA PRO A 19 11.14 -8.49 -3.44
C PRO A 19 9.79 -9.20 -3.24
N PHE A 20 8.71 -8.66 -3.84
CA PHE A 20 7.39 -9.26 -3.80
C PHE A 20 6.90 -9.69 -5.18
N GLY A 21 7.37 -9.01 -6.23
CA GLY A 21 7.04 -9.34 -7.61
C GLY A 21 7.75 -8.44 -8.60
N LYS A 22 7.35 -8.56 -9.87
CA LYS A 22 7.83 -7.70 -10.96
C LYS A 22 6.67 -7.25 -11.81
N MET A 23 6.72 -6.01 -12.22
CA MET A 23 5.85 -5.47 -13.26
C MET A 23 6.16 -6.09 -14.62
N PRO A 24 5.22 -6.07 -15.59
CA PRO A 24 5.46 -6.55 -16.95
C PRO A 24 6.63 -5.86 -17.68
N ASP A 25 6.94 -4.62 -17.32
CA ASP A 25 8.09 -3.84 -17.83
C ASP A 25 9.42 -4.17 -17.12
N GLY A 26 9.39 -5.10 -16.13
CA GLY A 26 10.55 -5.55 -15.39
C GLY A 26 10.82 -4.77 -14.09
N ALA A 27 10.07 -3.70 -13.79
CA ALA A 27 10.24 -2.95 -12.56
C ALA A 27 9.96 -3.85 -11.34
N THR A 28 10.86 -3.81 -10.35
CA THR A 28 10.71 -4.60 -9.12
C THR A 28 9.65 -3.95 -8.22
N VAL A 29 8.77 -4.79 -7.70
CA VAL A 29 7.83 -4.43 -6.64
C VAL A 29 8.35 -5.02 -5.34
N ASP A 30 8.58 -4.16 -4.36
CA ASP A 30 9.04 -4.55 -3.03
C ASP A 30 7.88 -4.60 -2.05
N ILE A 31 8.03 -5.41 -1.00
CA ILE A 31 7.16 -5.42 0.17
C ILE A 31 7.95 -5.06 1.41
N TYR A 32 7.40 -4.16 2.19
CA TYR A 32 7.90 -3.77 3.51
C TYR A 32 7.07 -4.46 4.57
N THR A 33 7.73 -5.15 5.49
CA THR A 33 7.11 -5.74 6.67
C THR A 33 7.51 -4.92 7.89
N LEU A 34 6.52 -4.36 8.55
CA LEU A 34 6.64 -3.54 9.75
C LEU A 34 6.12 -4.34 10.93
N THR A 35 6.93 -4.52 11.96
CA THR A 35 6.50 -5.23 13.19
C THR A 35 6.75 -4.33 14.39
N ASN A 36 5.74 -4.12 15.22
CA ASN A 36 5.89 -3.35 16.45
C ASN A 36 6.35 -4.23 17.63
N ILE A 37 6.67 -3.59 18.76
CA ILE A 37 7.12 -4.28 19.99
C ILE A 37 6.07 -5.24 20.59
N HIS A 38 4.80 -5.17 20.14
CA HIS A 38 3.71 -6.03 20.57
C HIS A 38 3.39 -7.14 19.57
N GLY A 39 4.18 -7.27 18.49
CA GLY A 39 4.01 -8.30 17.48
C GLY A 39 2.95 -8.00 16.42
N MET A 40 2.29 -6.83 16.45
CA MET A 40 1.44 -6.42 15.33
C MET A 40 2.30 -6.28 14.07
N GLU A 41 1.78 -6.75 12.94
CA GLU A 41 2.49 -6.76 11.67
C GLU A 41 1.66 -6.06 10.58
N ALA A 42 2.30 -5.14 9.84
CA ALA A 42 1.74 -4.59 8.62
C ALA A 42 2.68 -4.90 7.44
N ARG A 43 2.11 -5.36 6.33
CA ARG A 43 2.84 -5.57 5.07
C ARG A 43 2.35 -4.60 4.02
N ILE A 44 3.27 -3.82 3.45
CA ILE A 44 2.95 -2.75 2.51
C ILE A 44 3.84 -2.91 1.28
N MET A 45 3.25 -3.05 0.09
CA MET A 45 4.01 -3.14 -1.15
C MET A 45 4.13 -1.79 -1.86
N THR A 46 5.16 -1.66 -2.69
CA THR A 46 5.41 -0.44 -3.47
C THR A 46 4.45 -0.25 -4.65
N TYR A 47 3.86 -1.31 -5.21
CA TYR A 47 2.82 -1.17 -6.22
C TYR A 47 1.51 -0.70 -5.58
N GLY A 48 0.98 0.43 -6.05
CA GLY A 48 -0.25 1.04 -5.54
C GLY A 48 -0.19 1.50 -4.08
N ALA A 49 1.00 1.47 -3.45
CA ALA A 49 1.18 1.71 -2.01
C ALA A 49 0.22 0.86 -1.15
N VAL A 50 0.00 -0.40 -1.57
CA VAL A 50 -1.04 -1.28 -1.04
C VAL A 50 -0.67 -1.82 0.33
N VAL A 51 -1.57 -1.70 1.29
CA VAL A 51 -1.55 -2.51 2.52
C VAL A 51 -2.00 -3.92 2.16
N VAL A 52 -1.03 -4.84 2.08
CA VAL A 52 -1.25 -6.24 1.68
C VAL A 52 -1.80 -7.06 2.83
N SER A 53 -1.36 -6.76 4.07
CA SER A 53 -1.71 -7.49 5.28
C SER A 53 -1.60 -6.56 6.49
N LEU A 54 -2.51 -6.70 7.43
CA LEU A 54 -2.45 -6.05 8.73
C LEU A 54 -2.89 -7.04 9.80
N LYS A 55 -1.94 -7.62 10.52
CA LYS A 55 -2.22 -8.55 11.61
C LYS A 55 -2.30 -7.83 12.94
N THR A 56 -3.45 -7.96 13.58
CA THR A 56 -3.73 -7.37 14.90
C THR A 56 -4.14 -8.44 15.88
N PRO A 57 -3.85 -8.29 17.19
CA PRO A 57 -4.27 -9.25 18.19
C PRO A 57 -5.78 -9.12 18.46
N ASP A 58 -6.45 -10.25 18.59
CA ASP A 58 -7.78 -10.35 19.17
C ASP A 58 -7.71 -10.23 20.71
N ARG A 59 -8.86 -10.34 21.39
CA ARG A 59 -8.95 -10.28 22.86
C ARG A 59 -8.16 -11.40 23.57
N SER A 60 -7.81 -12.48 22.87
CA SER A 60 -7.00 -13.58 23.39
C SER A 60 -5.52 -13.45 23.06
N GLY A 61 -5.13 -12.40 22.33
CA GLY A 61 -3.78 -12.16 21.86
C GLY A 61 -3.42 -12.90 20.58
N ARG A 62 -4.38 -13.59 19.93
CA ARG A 62 -4.13 -14.24 18.64
C ARG A 62 -4.12 -13.19 17.52
N LEU A 63 -3.06 -13.22 16.69
CA LEU A 63 -2.92 -12.35 15.54
C LEU A 63 -3.70 -12.89 14.34
N ASP A 64 -4.64 -12.10 13.83
CA ASP A 64 -5.36 -12.37 12.59
C ASP A 64 -5.23 -11.19 11.62
N ASP A 65 -5.22 -11.48 10.32
CA ASP A 65 -5.22 -10.45 9.28
C ASP A 65 -6.62 -9.83 9.17
N VAL A 66 -6.68 -8.51 9.25
CA VAL A 66 -7.94 -7.75 9.24
C VAL A 66 -8.18 -6.99 7.94
N VAL A 67 -7.34 -7.18 6.93
CA VAL A 67 -7.51 -6.55 5.61
C VAL A 67 -7.71 -7.60 4.52
N LEU A 68 -8.39 -7.18 3.44
CA LEU A 68 -8.52 -8.01 2.24
C LEU A 68 -7.31 -7.84 1.35
N GLY A 69 -6.76 -8.95 0.87
CA GLY A 69 -5.59 -8.95 0.00
C GLY A 69 -5.37 -10.30 -0.66
N PHE A 70 -4.19 -10.43 -1.27
CA PHE A 70 -3.72 -11.65 -1.92
C PHE A 70 -2.31 -11.99 -1.45
N ASP A 71 -1.94 -13.26 -1.48
CA ASP A 71 -0.64 -13.74 -1.04
C ASP A 71 0.47 -13.53 -2.08
N ASN A 72 0.11 -13.27 -3.34
CA ASN A 72 1.04 -13.11 -4.45
C ASN A 72 0.75 -11.83 -5.25
N PHE A 73 1.76 -11.33 -5.94
CA PHE A 73 1.69 -10.07 -6.69
C PHE A 73 0.81 -10.18 -7.96
N GLU A 74 0.82 -11.32 -8.64
CA GLU A 74 0.07 -11.54 -9.88
C GLU A 74 -1.44 -11.34 -9.69
N ASP A 75 -1.97 -11.73 -8.54
CA ASP A 75 -3.38 -11.51 -8.22
C ASP A 75 -3.71 -10.03 -8.00
N TYR A 76 -2.76 -9.22 -7.54
CA TYR A 76 -2.94 -7.77 -7.48
C TYR A 76 -3.00 -7.13 -8.87
N LEU A 77 -2.23 -7.64 -9.85
CA LEU A 77 -2.29 -7.16 -11.24
C LEU A 77 -3.60 -7.51 -11.94
N THR A 78 -4.17 -8.68 -11.64
CA THR A 78 -5.24 -9.27 -12.45
C THR A 78 -6.62 -9.29 -11.77
N ARG A 79 -6.67 -9.35 -10.42
CA ARG A 79 -7.89 -9.60 -9.65
C ARG A 79 -8.22 -8.50 -8.65
N SER A 80 -7.26 -7.66 -8.25
CA SER A 80 -7.48 -6.63 -7.24
C SER A 80 -8.51 -5.60 -7.71
N ARG A 81 -9.41 -5.25 -6.79
CA ARG A 81 -10.39 -4.18 -6.94
C ARG A 81 -10.13 -3.09 -5.90
N PHE A 82 -8.93 -2.50 -5.96
CA PHE A 82 -8.46 -1.45 -5.04
C PHE A 82 -8.26 -1.87 -3.58
N PHE A 83 -8.10 -3.18 -3.28
CA PHE A 83 -7.84 -3.65 -1.93
C PHE A 83 -6.57 -2.99 -1.36
N GLY A 84 -6.71 -2.29 -0.24
CA GLY A 84 -5.61 -1.67 0.48
C GLY A 84 -4.84 -0.58 -0.26
N ALA A 85 -5.24 -0.21 -1.49
CA ALA A 85 -4.50 0.68 -2.37
C ALA A 85 -4.73 2.16 -2.05
N VAL A 86 -3.74 3.01 -2.40
CA VAL A 86 -3.91 4.46 -2.42
C VAL A 86 -4.65 4.87 -3.68
N ALA A 87 -5.87 5.42 -3.52
CA ALA A 87 -6.66 5.93 -4.61
C ALA A 87 -6.32 7.40 -4.90
N GLY A 88 -5.99 7.72 -6.12
CA GLY A 88 -5.59 9.08 -6.54
C GLY A 88 -5.30 9.17 -8.05
N ARG A 89 -5.20 10.46 -8.58
CA ARG A 89 -5.27 11.73 -7.80
C ARG A 89 -6.61 11.93 -7.08
N TYR A 90 -7.73 11.70 -7.74
CA TYR A 90 -9.06 11.92 -7.16
C TYR A 90 -9.68 10.57 -6.78
N ALA A 91 -9.99 10.40 -5.50
CA ALA A 91 -10.65 9.19 -5.00
C ALA A 91 -12.15 9.22 -5.34
N ASN A 92 -12.73 8.01 -5.54
CA ASN A 92 -14.11 7.83 -5.95
C ASN A 92 -14.38 8.42 -7.35
N ARG A 93 -15.56 9.01 -7.64
CA ARG A 93 -16.00 9.29 -9.00
C ARG A 93 -16.07 10.78 -9.32
N ILE A 94 -15.64 11.11 -10.56
CA ILE A 94 -15.99 12.35 -11.22
C ILE A 94 -17.02 12.03 -12.29
N GLY A 95 -18.22 12.63 -12.18
CA GLY A 95 -19.33 12.40 -13.09
C GLY A 95 -19.00 12.83 -14.52
N ASN A 96 -19.41 12.03 -15.52
CA ASN A 96 -19.13 12.24 -16.94
C ASN A 96 -17.63 12.40 -17.28
N ALA A 97 -16.74 11.92 -16.41
CA ALA A 97 -15.28 11.99 -16.57
C ALA A 97 -14.77 13.39 -16.96
N ARG A 98 -15.38 14.47 -16.43
CA ARG A 98 -14.95 15.85 -16.68
C ARG A 98 -15.34 16.79 -15.55
N PHE A 99 -14.59 17.86 -15.41
CA PHE A 99 -14.93 18.97 -14.52
C PHE A 99 -14.39 20.29 -15.10
N SER A 100 -14.89 21.41 -14.61
CA SER A 100 -14.35 22.72 -14.94
C SER A 100 -13.78 23.40 -13.72
N LEU A 101 -12.63 24.02 -13.88
CA LEU A 101 -11.94 24.80 -12.85
C LEU A 101 -11.38 26.07 -13.49
N ASP A 102 -11.65 27.23 -12.92
CA ASP A 102 -11.16 28.53 -13.38
C ASP A 102 -11.43 28.78 -14.88
N GLY A 103 -12.61 28.37 -15.36
CA GLY A 103 -13.03 28.53 -16.76
C GLY A 103 -12.44 27.50 -17.74
N THR A 104 -11.52 26.64 -17.30
CA THR A 104 -10.95 25.56 -18.10
C THR A 104 -11.69 24.25 -17.82
N THR A 105 -12.06 23.52 -18.89
CA THR A 105 -12.64 22.18 -18.77
C THR A 105 -11.57 21.11 -18.91
N TYR A 106 -11.51 20.20 -17.96
CA TYR A 106 -10.62 19.05 -17.92
C TYR A 106 -11.38 17.79 -18.29
N GLU A 107 -10.91 17.09 -19.32
CA GLU A 107 -11.45 15.81 -19.75
C GLU A 107 -10.56 14.68 -19.18
N LEU A 108 -11.18 13.70 -18.52
CA LEU A 108 -10.52 12.63 -17.82
C LEU A 108 -10.81 11.28 -18.47
N ALA A 109 -10.03 10.26 -18.11
CA ALA A 109 -10.29 8.89 -18.55
C ALA A 109 -11.63 8.38 -17.98
N ALA A 110 -12.57 8.00 -18.88
CA ALA A 110 -13.81 7.32 -18.51
C ALA A 110 -13.52 5.81 -18.30
N ASN A 111 -13.16 5.43 -17.07
CA ASN A 111 -12.80 4.05 -16.70
C ASN A 111 -13.87 3.32 -15.90
N ASN A 112 -15.03 3.96 -15.67
CA ASN A 112 -16.18 3.37 -14.99
C ASN A 112 -17.49 3.81 -15.66
N GLY A 113 -17.85 3.15 -16.75
CA GLY A 113 -18.91 3.61 -17.63
C GLY A 113 -18.57 4.98 -18.19
N LYS A 114 -19.44 5.97 -18.00
CA LYS A 114 -19.19 7.37 -18.39
C LYS A 114 -18.40 8.18 -17.36
N ASN A 115 -18.05 7.60 -16.21
CA ASN A 115 -17.44 8.32 -15.11
C ASN A 115 -15.93 7.99 -15.02
N HIS A 116 -15.18 8.92 -14.45
CA HIS A 116 -13.83 8.69 -13.96
C HIS A 116 -13.90 8.09 -12.56
N LEU A 117 -13.07 7.10 -12.26
CA LEU A 117 -13.03 6.38 -10.97
C LEU A 117 -11.59 6.21 -10.48
N HIS A 118 -11.34 6.59 -9.23
CA HIS A 118 -10.12 6.34 -8.47
C HIS A 118 -8.82 6.72 -9.19
N GLY A 119 -8.82 7.83 -9.94
CA GLY A 119 -7.62 8.32 -10.63
C GLY A 119 -7.42 7.77 -12.04
N GLY A 120 -8.45 7.08 -12.62
CA GLY A 120 -8.43 6.73 -14.02
C GLY A 120 -7.93 5.31 -14.33
N ARG A 121 -7.43 5.12 -15.54
CA ARG A 121 -6.98 3.81 -16.02
C ARG A 121 -5.67 3.38 -15.39
N ARG A 122 -4.80 4.33 -15.10
CA ARG A 122 -3.51 4.17 -14.44
C ARG A 122 -3.38 5.13 -13.26
N GLY A 123 -4.33 5.03 -12.32
CA GLY A 123 -4.29 5.80 -11.09
C GLY A 123 -3.16 5.38 -10.14
N PHE A 124 -3.09 6.00 -8.99
CA PHE A 124 -2.05 5.77 -7.97
C PHE A 124 -1.98 4.33 -7.45
N ASP A 125 -3.07 3.59 -7.59
CA ASP A 125 -3.20 2.16 -7.30
C ASP A 125 -2.45 1.25 -8.29
N LYS A 126 -2.01 1.79 -9.44
CA LYS A 126 -1.38 1.02 -10.54
C LYS A 126 0.03 1.48 -10.90
N VAL A 127 0.66 2.25 -10.04
CA VAL A 127 2.04 2.71 -10.21
C VAL A 127 2.94 2.17 -9.12
N VAL A 128 4.23 2.03 -9.43
CA VAL A 128 5.23 1.62 -8.43
C VAL A 128 5.75 2.87 -7.73
N TRP A 129 5.56 2.93 -6.42
CA TRP A 129 6.05 3.99 -5.55
C TRP A 129 7.48 3.70 -5.12
N LYS A 130 8.28 4.75 -4.92
CA LYS A 130 9.57 4.63 -4.25
C LYS A 130 9.32 4.45 -2.75
N GLY A 131 9.83 3.36 -2.17
CA GLY A 131 9.75 3.09 -0.75
C GLY A 131 11.08 3.33 -0.04
N GLU A 132 11.03 3.98 1.12
CA GLU A 132 12.16 4.17 2.01
C GLU A 132 11.76 3.78 3.44
N PRO A 133 12.52 2.89 4.11
CA PRO A 133 12.20 2.51 5.48
C PRO A 133 12.41 3.69 6.42
N ILE A 134 11.56 3.78 7.43
CA ILE A 134 11.69 4.75 8.52
C ILE A 134 11.95 3.95 9.80
N ASP A 135 13.02 4.32 10.53
CA ASP A 135 13.28 3.87 11.89
C ASP A 135 13.68 5.11 12.71
N ARG A 136 12.85 5.47 13.66
CA ARG A 136 13.03 6.66 14.51
C ARG A 136 12.80 6.29 15.98
N GLY A 137 13.86 5.77 16.61
CA GLY A 137 13.84 5.57 18.06
C GLY A 137 12.80 4.58 18.58
N GLY A 138 12.51 3.53 17.78
CA GLY A 138 11.53 2.49 18.10
C GLY A 138 10.21 2.60 17.32
N ASP A 139 9.97 3.73 16.65
CA ASP A 139 8.87 3.84 15.68
C ASP A 139 9.38 3.41 14.30
N VAL A 140 8.74 2.40 13.70
CA VAL A 140 9.09 1.90 12.37
C VAL A 140 7.99 2.19 11.37
N GLY A 141 8.39 2.46 10.12
CA GLY A 141 7.47 2.79 9.05
C GLY A 141 8.10 2.63 7.67
N VAL A 142 7.34 3.02 6.65
CA VAL A 142 7.83 3.19 5.28
C VAL A 142 7.30 4.50 4.71
N ALA A 143 8.20 5.33 4.17
CA ALA A 143 7.82 6.48 3.35
C ALA A 143 7.64 6.00 1.91
N LEU A 144 6.46 6.24 1.35
CA LEU A 144 6.16 5.93 -0.04
C LEU A 144 5.98 7.23 -0.82
N THR A 145 6.78 7.40 -1.88
CA THR A 145 6.80 8.62 -2.69
C THR A 145 6.53 8.27 -4.16
N TYR A 146 5.62 9.00 -4.78
CA TYR A 146 5.35 8.97 -6.22
C TYR A 146 5.26 10.40 -6.75
N VAL A 147 5.88 10.64 -7.91
CA VAL A 147 5.79 11.94 -8.60
C VAL A 147 4.85 11.76 -9.78
N SER A 148 3.64 12.27 -9.64
CA SER A 148 2.64 12.27 -10.70
C SER A 148 2.96 13.39 -11.70
N ALA A 149 3.16 13.04 -12.98
CA ALA A 149 3.47 14.00 -14.02
C ALA A 149 2.27 14.92 -14.30
N ASP A 150 2.55 16.14 -14.79
CA ASP A 150 1.50 17.04 -15.27
C ASP A 150 0.71 16.39 -16.41
N GLY A 151 -0.62 16.47 -16.36
CA GLY A 151 -1.52 15.83 -17.33
C GLY A 151 -1.68 14.31 -17.17
N GLU A 152 -1.10 13.67 -16.13
CA GLU A 152 -1.34 12.24 -15.87
C GLU A 152 -2.81 11.98 -15.57
N GLU A 153 -3.46 11.14 -16.42
CA GLU A 153 -4.91 10.83 -16.36
C GLU A 153 -5.87 12.03 -16.55
N GLY A 154 -5.35 13.17 -17.07
CA GLY A 154 -6.13 14.37 -17.42
C GLY A 154 -5.83 15.64 -16.65
#